data_aae121a3b273aeecc048ae212301904c
#
_entry.id   aae121a3b273aeecc048ae212301904c
#
_cell.length_a   1.000
_cell.length_b   1.000
_cell.length_c   1.000
_cell.angle_alpha   90.00
_cell.angle_beta   90.00
_cell.angle_gamma   90.00
#
_symmetry.space_group_name_H-M   'P 1'
#
loop_
_entity.id
_entity.type
_entity.pdbx_description
1 polymer ?
#
loop_
_entity_poly.entity_id
_entity_poly.type
_entity_poly.pdbx_seq_one_letter_code
_entity_poly.pdbx_strand_id
1 'polypeptide(L)'
;MEIGHNVMHGQYDWMNDKHINSKGYEWDIACDGASWNRVHNYEHHTYTNIIGKDRDFGYGLLRLSNDFRWRVKNLWQFATYIVLSVLFQWGVSYHEMAAERVFFGKKKDNRKNQVTHNELKKRFFSKGARQLVKDYVLFPLLAGPLFLWVFTGNLIANLLRNLWTSTIIFC
;
A
#
# COMPACT_ATOMS: atom_id res chain seq x y z
N MET A 1 -12.22 -2.18 -0.12
CA MET A 1 -11.00 -1.82 -0.87
C MET A 1 -11.34 -1.26 -2.24
N GLU A 2 -12.13 -1.96 -3.06
CA GLU A 2 -12.52 -1.52 -4.41
C GLU A 2 -13.14 -0.12 -4.48
N ILE A 3 -14.16 0.17 -3.66
CA ILE A 3 -14.80 1.50 -3.66
C ILE A 3 -13.77 2.60 -3.33
N GLY A 4 -12.94 2.37 -2.31
CA GLY A 4 -11.90 3.34 -1.94
C GLY A 4 -10.89 3.57 -3.06
N HIS A 5 -10.48 2.50 -3.77
CA HIS A 5 -9.62 2.57 -4.94
C HIS A 5 -10.25 3.42 -6.06
N ASN A 6 -11.52 3.19 -6.36
CA ASN A 6 -12.26 3.96 -7.35
C ASN A 6 -12.42 5.45 -6.96
N VAL A 7 -12.62 5.75 -5.66
CA VAL A 7 -12.63 7.14 -5.16
C VAL A 7 -11.27 7.79 -5.39
N MET A 8 -10.18 7.08 -5.08
CA MET A 8 -8.82 7.57 -5.26
C MET A 8 -8.46 7.82 -6.74
N HIS A 9 -9.08 7.08 -7.67
CA HIS A 9 -8.98 7.33 -9.11
C HIS A 9 -9.90 8.45 -9.63
N GLY A 10 -10.63 9.14 -8.75
CA GLY A 10 -11.49 10.26 -9.12
C GLY A 10 -12.80 9.89 -9.79
N GLN A 11 -13.19 8.60 -9.76
CA GLN A 11 -14.43 8.14 -10.39
C GLN A 11 -15.69 8.75 -9.75
N TYR A 12 -15.57 9.32 -8.55
CA TYR A 12 -16.67 9.97 -7.81
C TYR A 12 -16.51 11.49 -7.69
N ASP A 13 -15.47 12.09 -8.28
CA ASP A 13 -15.21 13.54 -8.17
C ASP A 13 -16.34 14.41 -8.75
N TRP A 14 -17.11 13.87 -9.70
CA TRP A 14 -18.29 14.51 -10.28
C TRP A 14 -19.40 14.81 -9.26
N MET A 15 -19.42 14.09 -8.12
CA MET A 15 -20.39 14.30 -7.05
C MET A 15 -20.12 15.58 -6.25
N ASN A 16 -18.94 16.18 -6.40
CA ASN A 16 -18.46 17.35 -5.64
C ASN A 16 -18.60 17.19 -4.12
N ASP A 17 -18.48 15.95 -3.61
CA ASP A 17 -18.54 15.66 -2.19
C ASP A 17 -17.19 16.02 -1.51
N LYS A 18 -17.28 16.58 -0.29
CA LYS A 18 -16.09 17.02 0.47
C LYS A 18 -15.25 15.85 0.98
N HIS A 19 -15.86 14.68 1.19
CA HIS A 19 -15.23 13.49 1.78
C HIS A 19 -14.94 12.41 0.74
N ILE A 20 -15.73 12.34 -0.34
CA ILE A 20 -15.63 11.33 -1.39
C ILE A 20 -15.05 12.02 -2.64
N ASN A 21 -13.75 12.31 -2.61
CA ASN A 21 -13.04 12.91 -3.74
C ASN A 21 -11.58 12.44 -3.79
N SER A 22 -11.00 12.38 -4.97
CA SER A 22 -9.67 11.83 -5.21
C SER A 22 -8.53 12.59 -4.50
N LYS A 23 -8.72 13.85 -4.15
CA LYS A 23 -7.68 14.71 -3.56
C LYS A 23 -7.58 14.57 -2.05
N GLY A 24 -8.71 14.35 -1.38
CA GLY A 24 -8.79 14.38 0.09
C GLY A 24 -9.19 13.06 0.73
N TYR A 25 -9.60 12.08 -0.06
CA TYR A 25 -10.05 10.80 0.47
C TYR A 25 -8.94 10.03 1.17
N GLU A 26 -9.26 9.53 2.36
CA GLU A 26 -8.36 8.71 3.15
C GLU A 26 -9.00 7.36 3.43
N TRP A 27 -8.52 6.34 2.76
CA TRP A 27 -9.07 5.00 2.86
C TRP A 27 -8.64 4.25 4.14
N ASP A 28 -9.37 3.20 4.46
CA ASP A 28 -9.18 2.41 5.68
C ASP A 28 -8.22 1.23 5.47
N ILE A 29 -6.97 1.57 5.13
CA ILE A 29 -5.84 0.63 5.04
C ILE A 29 -4.57 1.27 5.60
N ALA A 30 -3.49 0.51 5.71
CA ALA A 30 -2.22 0.99 6.26
C ALA A 30 -1.54 2.08 5.41
N CYS A 31 -1.82 2.13 4.10
CA CYS A 31 -1.26 3.12 3.19
C CYS A 31 -1.98 4.47 3.29
N ASP A 32 -1.26 5.59 3.36
CA ASP A 32 -1.85 6.91 3.30
C ASP A 32 -2.19 7.33 1.87
N GLY A 33 -3.34 8.03 1.72
CA GLY A 33 -3.88 8.39 0.41
C GLY A 33 -2.95 9.30 -0.39
N ALA A 34 -2.24 10.22 0.24
CA ALA A 34 -1.35 11.15 -0.46
C ALA A 34 -0.12 10.45 -1.05
N SER A 35 0.47 9.47 -0.35
CA SER A 35 1.57 8.66 -0.87
C SER A 35 1.11 7.79 -2.03
N TRP A 36 -0.06 7.16 -1.89
CA TRP A 36 -0.66 6.33 -2.92
C TRP A 36 -0.97 7.14 -4.20
N ASN A 37 -1.62 8.30 -4.08
CA ASN A 37 -1.91 9.19 -5.23
C ASN A 37 -0.65 9.58 -5.98
N ARG A 38 0.45 9.83 -5.28
CA ARG A 38 1.72 10.19 -5.91
C ARG A 38 2.33 9.03 -6.68
N VAL A 39 2.41 7.85 -6.09
CA VAL A 39 3.11 6.71 -6.70
C VAL A 39 2.19 6.00 -7.68
N HIS A 40 1.00 5.62 -7.25
CA HIS A 40 0.09 4.85 -8.09
C HIS A 40 -0.58 5.72 -9.17
N ASN A 41 -1.31 6.80 -8.79
CA ASN A 41 -2.02 7.60 -9.79
C ASN A 41 -1.10 8.39 -10.70
N TYR A 42 0.03 8.89 -10.20
CA TYR A 42 0.92 9.70 -11.02
C TYR A 42 2.05 8.87 -11.64
N GLU A 43 2.89 8.19 -10.83
CA GLU A 43 4.06 7.48 -11.39
C GLU A 43 3.62 6.24 -12.19
N HIS A 44 2.79 5.36 -11.63
CA HIS A 44 2.36 4.14 -12.30
C HIS A 44 1.49 4.44 -13.53
N HIS A 45 0.41 5.23 -13.40
CA HIS A 45 -0.46 5.51 -14.55
C HIS A 45 0.20 6.33 -15.66
N THR A 46 1.22 7.14 -15.33
CA THR A 46 1.98 7.87 -16.37
C THR A 46 2.99 6.96 -17.09
N TYR A 47 3.58 6.01 -16.38
CA TYR A 47 4.68 5.19 -16.89
C TYR A 47 4.40 3.69 -16.84
N THR A 48 3.16 3.28 -16.90
CA THR A 48 2.70 1.89 -16.75
C THR A 48 3.62 0.90 -17.47
N ASN A 49 4.19 -0.04 -16.72
CA ASN A 49 5.09 -1.10 -17.17
C ASN A 49 6.41 -0.62 -17.79
N ILE A 50 6.77 0.67 -17.71
CA ILE A 50 8.08 1.15 -18.17
C ILE A 50 9.13 0.84 -17.09
N ILE A 51 10.04 -0.07 -17.41
CA ILE A 51 11.13 -0.48 -16.51
C ILE A 51 11.97 0.72 -16.06
N GLY A 52 12.15 0.85 -14.75
CA GLY A 52 12.91 1.93 -14.12
C GLY A 52 12.17 3.24 -13.92
N LYS A 53 10.93 3.38 -14.45
CA LYS A 53 10.04 4.50 -14.22
C LYS A 53 8.83 4.10 -13.38
N ASP A 54 8.17 3.02 -13.77
CA ASP A 54 7.07 2.44 -13.02
C ASP A 54 7.60 1.65 -11.82
N ARG A 55 7.26 2.12 -10.63
CA ARG A 55 7.68 1.48 -9.39
C ARG A 55 6.77 0.33 -8.99
N ASP A 56 5.52 0.33 -9.43
CA ASP A 56 4.54 -0.71 -9.14
C ASP A 56 4.81 -1.96 -9.97
N PHE A 57 5.55 -1.84 -11.08
CA PHE A 57 5.91 -2.98 -11.90
C PHE A 57 6.92 -3.91 -11.19
N GLY A 58 6.38 -4.95 -10.54
CA GLY A 58 7.15 -5.91 -9.75
C GLY A 58 7.63 -5.43 -8.39
N TYR A 59 7.24 -4.21 -7.96
CA TYR A 59 7.58 -3.61 -6.66
C TYR A 59 9.08 -3.59 -6.34
N GLY A 60 9.93 -3.65 -7.36
CA GLY A 60 11.38 -3.76 -7.22
C GLY A 60 11.87 -5.11 -6.66
N LEU A 61 10.97 -6.05 -6.38
CA LEU A 61 11.24 -7.35 -5.77
C LEU A 61 11.02 -8.51 -6.72
N LEU A 62 9.95 -8.47 -7.51
CA LEU A 62 9.57 -9.51 -8.46
C LEU A 62 10.10 -9.20 -9.86
N ARG A 63 10.50 -10.23 -10.57
CA ARG A 63 10.87 -10.17 -11.99
C ARG A 63 9.67 -10.63 -12.80
N LEU A 64 8.86 -9.67 -13.29
CA LEU A 64 7.63 -9.93 -14.03
C LEU A 64 7.80 -9.94 -15.56
N SER A 65 8.97 -9.52 -16.07
CA SER A 65 9.30 -9.52 -17.49
C SER A 65 10.69 -10.06 -17.75
N ASN A 66 10.93 -10.59 -18.95
CA ASN A 66 12.25 -11.01 -19.39
C ASN A 66 13.21 -9.83 -19.60
N ASP A 67 12.69 -8.62 -19.77
CA ASP A 67 13.49 -7.40 -19.92
C ASP A 67 14.16 -6.99 -18.60
N PHE A 68 13.66 -7.46 -17.46
CA PHE A 68 14.37 -7.28 -16.19
C PHE A 68 15.62 -8.17 -16.14
N ARG A 69 16.78 -7.55 -15.86
CA ARG A 69 18.01 -8.30 -15.63
C ARG A 69 17.81 -9.31 -14.50
N TRP A 70 18.12 -10.58 -14.79
CA TRP A 70 18.12 -11.62 -13.77
C TRP A 70 19.13 -11.33 -12.66
N ARG A 71 18.76 -11.60 -11.42
CA ARG A 71 19.61 -11.47 -10.23
C ARG A 71 19.40 -12.67 -9.32
N VAL A 72 20.40 -12.99 -8.50
CA VAL A 72 20.37 -14.13 -7.56
C VAL A 72 19.13 -14.11 -6.66
N LYS A 73 18.66 -12.92 -6.24
CA LYS A 73 17.42 -12.77 -5.46
C LYS A 73 16.18 -13.37 -6.14
N ASN A 74 16.18 -13.49 -7.47
CA ASN A 74 15.05 -14.04 -8.22
C ASN A 74 14.90 -15.57 -8.04
N LEU A 75 15.90 -16.26 -7.50
CA LEU A 75 15.76 -17.67 -7.08
C LEU A 75 14.69 -17.83 -5.98
N TRP A 76 14.54 -16.82 -5.11
CA TRP A 76 13.59 -16.82 -4.01
C TRP A 76 12.27 -16.12 -4.37
N GLN A 77 12.01 -15.86 -5.66
CA GLN A 77 10.84 -15.10 -6.10
C GLN A 77 9.52 -15.70 -5.62
N PHE A 78 9.40 -17.02 -5.60
CA PHE A 78 8.21 -17.70 -5.10
C PHE A 78 7.96 -17.40 -3.60
N ALA A 79 8.99 -17.53 -2.77
CA ALA A 79 8.88 -17.19 -1.36
C ALA A 79 8.59 -15.68 -1.15
N THR A 80 9.26 -14.81 -1.93
CA THR A 80 9.02 -13.37 -1.92
C THR A 80 7.56 -13.05 -2.28
N TYR A 81 7.01 -13.71 -3.29
CA TYR A 81 5.61 -13.57 -3.69
C TYR A 81 4.64 -13.94 -2.56
N ILE A 82 4.86 -15.08 -1.89
CA ILE A 82 4.03 -15.51 -0.75
C ILE A 82 4.07 -14.46 0.37
N VAL A 83 5.25 -14.00 0.76
CA VAL A 83 5.40 -12.97 1.81
C VAL A 83 4.70 -11.67 1.42
N LEU A 84 4.88 -11.21 0.18
CA LEU A 84 4.19 -10.02 -0.33
C LEU A 84 2.68 -10.21 -0.34
N SER A 85 2.18 -11.39 -0.71
CA SER A 85 0.75 -11.68 -0.74
C SER A 85 0.12 -11.67 0.65
N VAL A 86 0.78 -12.26 1.64
CA VAL A 86 0.30 -12.28 3.05
C VAL A 86 0.33 -10.88 3.67
N LEU A 87 1.39 -10.12 3.40
CA LEU A 87 1.61 -8.79 3.96
C LEU A 87 1.25 -7.66 2.98
N PHE A 88 0.39 -7.91 2.02
CA PHE A 88 0.17 -7.03 0.87
C PHE A 88 -0.10 -5.57 1.27
N GLN A 89 -1.06 -5.31 2.17
CA GLN A 89 -1.35 -3.93 2.58
C GLN A 89 -0.16 -3.21 3.24
N TRP A 90 0.68 -3.94 3.97
CA TRP A 90 1.89 -3.39 4.62
C TRP A 90 3.00 -3.18 3.61
N GLY A 91 3.15 -4.13 2.67
CA GLY A 91 4.08 -4.04 1.55
C GLY A 91 3.79 -2.84 0.66
N VAL A 92 2.52 -2.63 0.29
CA VAL A 92 2.08 -1.45 -0.47
C VAL A 92 2.34 -0.17 0.31
N SER A 93 1.95 -0.09 1.58
CA SER A 93 2.20 1.08 2.40
C SER A 93 3.71 1.43 2.48
N TYR A 94 4.56 0.43 2.66
CA TYR A 94 6.01 0.57 2.65
C TYR A 94 6.54 1.06 1.30
N HIS A 95 6.03 0.50 0.21
CA HIS A 95 6.41 0.83 -1.16
C HIS A 95 6.01 2.26 -1.54
N GLU A 96 4.74 2.63 -1.29
CA GLU A 96 4.17 3.93 -1.67
C GLU A 96 4.86 5.11 -0.97
N MET A 97 5.25 4.94 0.28
CA MET A 97 6.03 5.98 0.96
C MET A 97 7.51 6.05 0.52
N ALA A 98 7.92 5.20 -0.41
CA ALA A 98 9.32 5.07 -0.83
C ALA A 98 10.28 4.77 0.33
N ALA A 99 9.92 3.79 1.16
CA ALA A 99 10.58 3.48 2.41
C ALA A 99 12.10 3.26 2.29
N GLU A 100 12.56 2.67 1.19
CA GLU A 100 14.00 2.52 0.94
C GLU A 100 14.75 3.85 0.94
N ARG A 101 14.12 4.92 0.43
CA ARG A 101 14.70 6.27 0.41
C ARG A 101 14.57 6.94 1.78
N VAL A 102 13.42 6.74 2.41
CA VAL A 102 13.06 7.37 3.69
C VAL A 102 13.86 6.79 4.86
N PHE A 103 14.06 5.46 4.88
CA PHE A 103 14.76 4.79 5.98
C PHE A 103 16.26 4.63 5.73
N PHE A 104 16.68 4.41 4.49
CA PHE A 104 18.08 4.09 4.17
C PHE A 104 18.84 5.21 3.47
N GLY A 105 18.24 6.37 3.29
CA GLY A 105 18.89 7.60 2.83
C GLY A 105 19.49 7.58 1.41
N LYS A 106 19.12 6.62 0.58
CA LYS A 106 19.83 6.29 -0.67
C LYS A 106 19.50 7.14 -1.90
N LYS A 107 18.85 8.29 -1.81
CA LYS A 107 18.87 9.33 -2.86
C LYS A 107 18.19 10.61 -2.38
N LYS A 108 18.87 11.75 -2.51
CA LYS A 108 18.21 13.07 -2.52
C LYS A 108 17.28 13.10 -3.73
N ASP A 109 16.00 13.19 -3.50
CA ASP A 109 15.04 13.45 -4.55
C ASP A 109 15.03 14.97 -4.79
N ASN A 110 15.39 15.41 -5.98
CA ASN A 110 15.54 16.82 -6.34
C ASN A 110 14.20 17.54 -6.63
N ARG A 111 13.06 16.96 -6.26
CA ARG A 111 11.74 17.56 -6.53
C ARG A 111 11.40 18.64 -5.53
N LYS A 112 11.08 19.86 -6.01
CA LYS A 112 10.92 21.11 -5.26
C LYS A 112 9.76 21.16 -4.22
N ASN A 113 8.87 20.16 -4.13
CA ASN A 113 7.69 20.16 -3.22
C ASN A 113 7.59 18.87 -2.42
N GLN A 114 8.67 18.41 -1.80
CA GLN A 114 8.65 17.12 -1.10
C GLN A 114 8.31 17.27 0.37
N VAL A 115 7.36 16.43 0.76
CA VAL A 115 7.11 16.06 2.15
C VAL A 115 8.42 15.52 2.75
N THR A 116 8.80 16.04 3.91
CA THR A 116 10.04 15.61 4.57
C THR A 116 10.01 14.13 4.92
N HIS A 117 11.18 13.47 4.94
CA HIS A 117 11.30 12.06 5.35
C HIS A 117 10.67 11.81 6.74
N ASN A 118 10.81 12.76 7.66
CA ASN A 118 10.23 12.64 9.00
C ASN A 118 8.70 12.67 8.97
N GLU A 119 8.11 13.46 8.10
CA GLU A 119 6.67 13.51 7.93
C GLU A 119 6.12 12.23 7.30
N LEU A 120 6.81 11.67 6.29
CA LEU A 120 6.45 10.37 5.71
C LEU A 120 6.52 9.25 6.75
N LYS A 121 7.58 9.21 7.56
CA LYS A 121 7.69 8.26 8.68
C LYS A 121 6.53 8.43 9.65
N LYS A 122 6.23 9.66 10.06
CA LYS A 122 5.13 9.95 10.99
C LYS A 122 3.79 9.48 10.43
N ARG A 123 3.50 9.75 9.15
CA ARG A 123 2.26 9.30 8.49
C ARG A 123 2.18 7.77 8.46
N PHE A 124 3.23 7.09 8.04
CA PHE A 124 3.30 5.64 7.99
C PHE A 124 3.05 5.00 9.36
N PHE A 125 3.80 5.41 10.39
CA PHE A 125 3.64 4.85 11.73
C PHE A 125 2.29 5.21 12.35
N SER A 126 1.82 6.45 12.20
CA SER A 126 0.52 6.88 12.71
C SER A 126 -0.63 6.12 12.06
N LYS A 127 -0.60 5.98 10.73
CA LYS A 127 -1.64 5.25 9.98
C LYS A 127 -1.59 3.76 10.30
N GLY A 128 -0.40 3.16 10.29
CA GLY A 128 -0.21 1.75 10.64
C GLY A 128 -0.63 1.43 12.07
N ALA A 129 -0.23 2.23 13.04
CA ALA A 129 -0.65 2.05 14.43
C ALA A 129 -2.17 2.19 14.60
N ARG A 130 -2.78 3.18 13.96
CA ARG A 130 -4.24 3.35 13.97
C ARG A 130 -4.95 2.12 13.42
N GLN A 131 -4.46 1.56 12.32
CA GLN A 131 -5.03 0.37 11.70
C GLN A 131 -4.93 -0.84 12.63
N LEU A 132 -3.74 -1.08 13.22
CA LEU A 132 -3.54 -2.18 14.17
C LEU A 132 -4.40 -2.04 15.42
N VAL A 133 -4.42 -0.86 16.02
CA VAL A 133 -5.22 -0.61 17.23
C VAL A 133 -6.70 -0.78 16.94
N LYS A 134 -7.19 -0.25 15.81
CA LYS A 134 -8.59 -0.37 15.41
C LYS A 134 -9.00 -1.83 15.23
N ASP A 135 -8.26 -2.58 14.40
CA ASP A 135 -8.65 -3.93 13.97
C ASP A 135 -8.42 -5.00 15.05
N TYR A 136 -7.37 -4.85 15.87
CA TYR A 136 -6.95 -5.91 16.80
C TYR A 136 -7.09 -5.57 18.27
N VAL A 137 -7.41 -4.32 18.60
CA VAL A 137 -7.65 -3.90 19.99
C VAL A 137 -9.06 -3.33 20.14
N LEU A 138 -9.38 -2.25 19.42
CA LEU A 138 -10.64 -1.52 19.63
C LEU A 138 -11.87 -2.37 19.29
N PHE A 139 -11.95 -2.91 18.10
CA PHE A 139 -13.11 -3.70 17.68
C PHE A 139 -13.29 -4.99 18.51
N PRO A 140 -12.23 -5.78 18.80
CA PRO A 140 -12.35 -6.90 19.69
C PRO A 140 -12.79 -6.50 21.12
N LEU A 141 -12.27 -5.40 21.68
CA LEU A 141 -12.69 -4.92 23.02
C LEU A 141 -14.17 -4.51 23.04
N LEU A 142 -14.65 -3.82 22.01
CA LEU A 142 -16.07 -3.43 21.90
C LEU A 142 -17.00 -4.65 21.79
N ALA A 143 -16.51 -5.79 21.33
CA ALA A 143 -17.25 -7.03 21.25
C ALA A 143 -17.40 -7.75 22.61
N GLY A 144 -16.75 -7.28 23.67
CA GLY A 144 -16.86 -7.83 25.02
C GLY A 144 -16.57 -9.33 25.10
N PRO A 145 -17.54 -10.18 25.48
CA PRO A 145 -17.31 -11.64 25.57
C PRO A 145 -16.89 -12.30 24.25
N LEU A 146 -17.18 -11.67 23.11
CA LEU A 146 -16.83 -12.16 21.78
C LEU A 146 -15.46 -11.67 21.31
N PHE A 147 -14.62 -11.14 22.19
CA PHE A 147 -13.29 -10.59 21.88
C PHE A 147 -12.48 -11.50 20.96
N LEU A 148 -12.30 -12.77 21.33
CA LEU A 148 -11.48 -13.71 20.56
C LEU A 148 -12.06 -14.01 19.19
N TRP A 149 -13.37 -14.07 19.08
CA TRP A 149 -14.05 -14.28 17.79
C TRP A 149 -13.84 -13.11 16.84
N VAL A 150 -13.97 -11.87 17.32
CA VAL A 150 -13.76 -10.67 16.51
C VAL A 150 -12.28 -10.52 16.17
N PHE A 151 -11.37 -10.76 17.12
CA PHE A 151 -9.93 -10.73 16.86
C PHE A 151 -9.50 -11.71 15.77
N THR A 152 -9.90 -12.98 15.90
CA THR A 152 -9.57 -14.01 14.89
C THR A 152 -10.27 -13.76 13.57
N GLY A 153 -11.51 -13.30 13.60
CA GLY A 153 -12.26 -12.91 12.41
C GLY A 153 -11.57 -11.79 11.64
N ASN A 154 -11.10 -10.75 12.32
CA ASN A 154 -10.36 -9.65 11.71
C ASN A 154 -9.01 -10.12 11.13
N LEU A 155 -8.31 -11.03 11.83
CA LEU A 155 -7.06 -11.60 11.33
C LEU A 155 -7.29 -12.37 10.01
N ILE A 156 -8.30 -13.25 9.98
CA ILE A 156 -8.65 -14.03 8.79
C ILE A 156 -9.12 -13.10 7.66
N ALA A 157 -9.99 -12.13 7.95
CA ALA A 157 -10.50 -11.20 6.95
C ALA A 157 -9.36 -10.36 6.32
N ASN A 158 -8.43 -9.88 7.13
CA ASN A 158 -7.25 -9.15 6.64
C ASN A 158 -6.34 -10.04 5.78
N LEU A 159 -6.14 -11.29 6.18
CA LEU A 159 -5.36 -12.26 5.40
C LEU A 159 -6.02 -12.55 4.05
N LEU A 160 -7.31 -12.87 4.04
CA LEU A 160 -8.08 -13.13 2.81
C LEU A 160 -8.08 -11.91 1.89
N ARG A 161 -8.27 -10.71 2.44
CA ARG A 161 -8.19 -9.46 1.67
C ARG A 161 -6.82 -9.30 1.01
N ASN A 162 -5.73 -9.52 1.77
CA ASN A 162 -4.38 -9.40 1.25
C ASN A 162 -4.10 -10.40 0.12
N LEU A 163 -4.48 -11.67 0.32
CA LEU A 163 -4.33 -12.71 -0.69
C LEU A 163 -5.15 -12.40 -1.95
N TRP A 164 -6.41 -12.00 -1.78
CA TRP A 164 -7.28 -11.63 -2.89
C TRP A 164 -6.72 -10.46 -3.70
N THR A 165 -6.36 -9.37 -3.02
CA THR A 165 -5.86 -8.17 -3.69
C THR A 165 -4.52 -8.42 -4.37
N SER A 166 -3.61 -9.16 -3.74
CA SER A 166 -2.33 -9.50 -4.36
C SER A 166 -2.49 -10.38 -5.60
N THR A 167 -3.45 -11.30 -5.59
CA THR A 167 -3.74 -12.15 -6.75
C THR A 167 -4.20 -11.32 -7.95
N ILE A 168 -5.10 -10.33 -7.72
CA ILE A 168 -5.58 -9.45 -8.79
C ILE A 168 -4.45 -8.58 -9.36
N ILE A 169 -3.54 -8.11 -8.50
CA ILE A 169 -2.48 -7.17 -8.93
C ILE A 169 -1.29 -7.88 -9.57
N PHE A 170 -0.97 -9.11 -9.16
CA PHE A 170 0.20 -9.84 -9.67
C PHE A 170 -0.14 -10.82 -10.81
N CYS A 171 -1.40 -11.05 -11.15
CA CYS A 171 -1.84 -11.83 -12.29
C CYS A 171 -2.19 -10.95 -13.48
#